data_2bd24ec2379b3562b714fe3f0e4585ba
#
_entry.id   2bd24ec2379b3562b714fe3f0e4585ba
#
_cell.length_a   1.000
_cell.length_b   1.000
_cell.length_c   1.000
_cell.angle_alpha   90.00
_cell.angle_beta   90.00
_cell.angle_gamma   90.00
#
_symmetry.space_group_name_H-M   'P 1'
#
loop_
_entity.id
_entity.type
_entity.pdbx_description
1 polymer ?
#
loop_
_entity_poly.entity_id
_entity_poly.type
_entity_poly.pdbx_seq_one_letter_code
_entity_poly.pdbx_strand_id
1 'polypeptide(L)'
;MPDDRPTSAELIDAVTEFLERDLQPSLDGRLAFHTRVAVNALKIVRREIDLGPDLDATRHRGLRALQGDDVSDDASTREMDVELARRIRAGALDDRRPELVAYLRATLRLQLDIVHPGYITAEAPGA
;
A
#
# COMPACT_ATOMS: atom_id res chain seq x y z
N MET A 1 25.13 -2.42 2.94
CA MET A 1 25.76 -3.36 3.85
C MET A 1 24.81 -4.50 4.17
N PRO A 2 25.20 -5.72 3.87
CA PRO A 2 24.33 -6.87 4.13
C PRO A 2 24.02 -7.09 5.61
N ASP A 3 24.73 -6.42 6.50
CA ASP A 3 24.59 -6.66 7.93
C ASP A 3 23.96 -5.51 8.71
N ASP A 4 23.15 -4.70 8.03
CA ASP A 4 22.39 -3.63 8.72
C ASP A 4 21.24 -4.24 9.52
N ARG A 5 21.57 -4.93 10.60
CA ARG A 5 20.61 -5.52 11.52
C ARG A 5 20.63 -4.81 12.86
N PRO A 6 19.46 -4.71 13.52
CA PRO A 6 18.17 -5.20 13.01
C PRO A 6 17.62 -4.33 11.87
N THR A 7 16.91 -4.97 10.94
CA THR A 7 16.21 -4.25 9.87
C THR A 7 14.95 -3.58 10.40
N SER A 8 14.38 -2.65 9.63
CA SER A 8 13.10 -2.03 9.98
C SER A 8 12.01 -3.08 10.20
N ALA A 9 11.96 -4.09 9.33
CA ALA A 9 11.00 -5.19 9.46
C ALA A 9 11.19 -5.95 10.77
N GLU A 10 12.43 -6.25 11.12
CA GLU A 10 12.74 -6.97 12.35
C GLU A 10 12.38 -6.16 13.59
N LEU A 11 12.59 -4.84 13.57
CA LEU A 11 12.22 -3.97 14.67
C LEU A 11 10.70 -3.91 14.86
N ILE A 12 9.97 -3.79 13.77
CA ILE A 12 8.49 -3.78 13.79
C ILE A 12 7.98 -5.12 14.34
N ASP A 13 8.55 -6.23 13.88
CA ASP A 13 8.14 -7.56 14.35
C ASP A 13 8.39 -7.73 15.84
N ALA A 14 9.53 -7.24 16.35
CA ALA A 14 9.86 -7.33 17.76
C ALA A 14 8.86 -6.56 18.63
N VAL A 15 8.52 -5.34 18.23
CA VAL A 15 7.55 -4.52 18.98
C VAL A 15 6.16 -5.14 18.91
N THR A 16 5.75 -5.60 17.75
CA THR A 16 4.43 -6.24 17.55
C THR A 16 4.31 -7.47 18.44
N GLU A 17 5.33 -8.31 18.46
CA GLU A 17 5.35 -9.53 19.25
C GLU A 17 5.25 -9.22 20.75
N PHE A 18 5.99 -8.23 21.23
CA PHE A 18 5.90 -7.82 22.62
C PHE A 18 4.48 -7.36 22.97
N LEU A 19 3.90 -6.53 22.15
CA LEU A 19 2.56 -6.00 22.41
C LEU A 19 1.50 -7.10 22.40
N GLU A 20 1.57 -8.02 21.45
CA GLU A 20 0.58 -9.10 21.32
C GLU A 20 0.73 -10.18 22.36
N ARG A 21 1.95 -10.62 22.63
CA ARG A 21 2.21 -11.78 23.48
C ARG A 21 2.36 -11.44 24.94
N ASP A 22 3.05 -10.33 25.23
CA ASP A 22 3.41 -10.02 26.61
C ASP A 22 2.51 -8.96 27.22
N LEU A 23 2.18 -7.91 26.48
CA LEU A 23 1.44 -6.79 27.05
C LEU A 23 -0.07 -6.98 26.98
N GLN A 24 -0.60 -7.29 25.82
CA GLN A 24 -2.06 -7.36 25.61
C GLN A 24 -2.75 -8.34 26.54
N PRO A 25 -2.22 -9.55 26.79
CA PRO A 25 -2.87 -10.47 27.72
C PRO A 25 -2.95 -9.98 29.15
N SER A 26 -2.10 -9.03 29.54
CA SER A 26 -2.09 -8.47 30.91
C SER A 26 -3.01 -7.26 31.04
N LEU A 27 -3.65 -6.82 29.96
CA LEU A 27 -4.50 -5.64 29.94
C LEU A 27 -5.95 -6.01 29.72
N ASP A 28 -6.86 -5.14 30.18
CA ASP A 28 -8.28 -5.25 29.89
C ASP A 28 -8.85 -3.86 29.56
N GLY A 29 -10.11 -3.84 29.13
CA GLY A 29 -10.81 -2.60 28.85
C GLY A 29 -10.14 -1.74 27.79
N ARG A 30 -10.06 -0.46 28.10
CA ARG A 30 -9.58 0.55 27.16
C ARG A 30 -8.15 0.31 26.68
N LEU A 31 -7.25 -0.05 27.60
CA LEU A 31 -5.84 -0.25 27.25
C LEU A 31 -5.66 -1.49 26.37
N ALA A 32 -6.44 -2.55 26.62
CA ALA A 32 -6.42 -3.73 25.76
C ALA A 32 -6.89 -3.39 24.36
N PHE A 33 -7.95 -2.58 24.26
CA PHE A 33 -8.47 -2.13 22.97
C PHE A 33 -7.43 -1.30 22.19
N HIS A 34 -6.83 -0.31 22.85
CA HIS A 34 -5.83 0.54 22.20
C HIS A 34 -4.58 -0.23 21.82
N THR A 35 -4.22 -1.24 22.59
CA THR A 35 -3.08 -2.10 22.26
C THR A 35 -3.36 -2.90 20.99
N ARG A 36 -4.58 -3.42 20.82
CA ARG A 36 -4.96 -4.09 19.57
C ARG A 36 -4.90 -3.16 18.38
N VAL A 37 -5.35 -1.91 18.55
CA VAL A 37 -5.27 -0.90 17.49
C VAL A 37 -3.81 -0.63 17.12
N ALA A 38 -2.93 -0.50 18.12
CA ALA A 38 -1.51 -0.30 17.89
C ALA A 38 -0.88 -1.48 17.14
N VAL A 39 -1.24 -2.70 17.54
CA VAL A 39 -0.75 -3.92 16.88
C VAL A 39 -1.19 -3.93 15.41
N ASN A 40 -2.46 -3.60 15.15
CA ASN A 40 -2.96 -3.56 13.76
C ASN A 40 -2.23 -2.50 12.94
N ALA A 41 -1.95 -1.34 13.52
CA ALA A 41 -1.18 -0.29 12.85
C ALA A 41 0.23 -0.78 12.50
N LEU A 42 0.88 -1.46 13.42
CA LEU A 42 2.21 -2.02 13.19
C LEU A 42 2.18 -3.09 12.09
N LYS A 43 1.14 -3.91 12.05
CA LYS A 43 0.98 -4.91 10.99
C LYS A 43 0.81 -4.27 9.61
N ILE A 44 0.12 -3.15 9.53
CA ILE A 44 0.00 -2.38 8.28
C ILE A 44 1.39 -1.88 7.85
N VAL A 45 2.14 -1.30 8.76
CA VAL A 45 3.51 -0.82 8.47
C VAL A 45 4.39 -1.98 8.00
N ARG A 46 4.26 -3.15 8.65
CA ARG A 46 5.04 -4.33 8.28
C ARG A 46 4.75 -4.76 6.84
N ARG A 47 3.49 -4.80 6.46
CA ARG A 47 3.10 -5.13 5.08
C ARG A 47 3.54 -4.07 4.09
N GLU A 48 3.53 -2.79 4.49
CA GLU A 48 4.03 -1.71 3.64
C GLU A 48 5.52 -1.87 3.35
N ILE A 49 6.29 -2.29 4.34
CA ILE A 49 7.72 -2.58 4.14
C ILE A 49 7.90 -3.70 3.10
N ASP A 50 7.09 -4.75 3.19
CA ASP A 50 7.21 -5.90 2.28
C ASP A 50 6.66 -5.63 0.88
N LEU A 51 5.51 -4.97 0.79
CA LEU A 51 4.75 -4.83 -0.45
C LEU A 51 4.89 -3.46 -1.10
N GLY A 52 5.37 -2.46 -0.34
CA GLY A 52 5.52 -1.10 -0.82
C GLY A 52 6.37 -0.98 -2.08
N PRO A 53 7.54 -1.63 -2.15
CA PRO A 53 8.35 -1.58 -3.36
C PRO A 53 7.64 -2.09 -4.61
N ASP A 54 6.86 -3.16 -4.51
CA ASP A 54 6.08 -3.68 -5.63
C ASP A 54 4.98 -2.70 -6.05
N LEU A 55 4.33 -2.08 -5.08
CA LEU A 55 3.31 -1.07 -5.35
C LEU A 55 3.93 0.13 -6.07
N ASP A 56 5.05 0.62 -5.58
CA ASP A 56 5.75 1.76 -6.20
C ASP A 56 6.19 1.43 -7.62
N ALA A 57 6.73 0.24 -7.85
CA ALA A 57 7.14 -0.20 -9.18
C ALA A 57 5.96 -0.31 -10.13
N THR A 58 4.83 -0.86 -9.64
CA THR A 58 3.62 -1.00 -10.44
C THR A 58 3.05 0.37 -10.81
N ARG A 59 3.01 1.30 -9.85
CA ARG A 59 2.58 2.68 -10.10
C ARG A 59 3.46 3.35 -11.14
N HIS A 60 4.76 3.25 -10.95
CA HIS A 60 5.71 3.91 -11.84
C HIS A 60 5.54 3.43 -13.29
N ARG A 61 5.51 2.10 -13.49
CA ARG A 61 5.31 1.53 -14.82
C ARG A 61 3.98 1.92 -15.43
N GLY A 62 2.90 1.83 -14.65
CA GLY A 62 1.57 2.15 -15.15
C GLY A 62 1.40 3.61 -15.50
N LEU A 63 1.91 4.50 -14.66
CA LEU A 63 1.87 5.93 -14.92
C LEU A 63 2.66 6.31 -16.17
N ARG A 64 3.84 5.70 -16.34
CA ARG A 64 4.65 5.90 -17.55
C ARG A 64 3.92 5.41 -18.79
N ALA A 65 3.30 4.24 -18.72
CA ALA A 65 2.56 3.68 -19.86
C ALA A 65 1.37 4.56 -20.24
N LEU A 66 0.68 5.14 -19.25
CA LEU A 66 -0.49 5.98 -19.52
C LEU A 66 -0.13 7.39 -20.00
N GLN A 67 1.00 7.92 -19.59
CA GLN A 67 1.37 9.31 -19.87
C GLN A 67 2.45 9.44 -20.95
N GLY A 68 3.18 8.37 -21.21
CA GLY A 68 4.18 8.34 -22.28
C GLY A 68 5.32 9.33 -22.05
N ASP A 69 5.80 9.90 -23.14
CA ASP A 69 6.95 10.81 -23.14
C ASP A 69 6.61 12.21 -22.64
N ASP A 70 5.35 12.47 -22.35
CA ASP A 70 4.91 13.79 -21.89
C ASP A 70 5.34 14.10 -20.46
N VAL A 71 5.89 13.11 -19.78
CA VAL A 71 6.32 13.24 -18.39
C VAL A 71 7.84 13.12 -18.34
N SER A 72 8.48 14.00 -17.57
CA SER A 72 9.92 13.98 -17.39
C SER A 72 10.40 12.64 -16.84
N ASP A 73 11.58 12.18 -17.29
CA ASP A 73 12.18 10.96 -16.77
C ASP A 73 12.45 11.05 -15.26
N ASP A 74 12.62 12.26 -14.75
CA ASP A 74 12.89 12.50 -13.33
C ASP A 74 11.64 12.69 -12.49
N ALA A 75 10.44 12.65 -13.10
CA ALA A 75 9.21 12.87 -12.38
C ALA A 75 9.00 11.79 -11.31
N SER A 76 8.63 12.24 -10.11
CA SER A 76 8.29 11.32 -9.02
C SER A 76 6.93 10.68 -9.29
N THR A 77 6.68 9.55 -8.62
CA THR A 77 5.37 8.90 -8.68
C THR A 77 4.26 9.85 -8.27
N ARG A 78 4.51 10.67 -7.24
CA ARG A 78 3.53 11.66 -6.78
C ARG A 78 3.23 12.70 -7.85
N GLU A 79 4.25 13.22 -8.51
CA GLU A 79 4.07 14.19 -9.60
C GLU A 79 3.27 13.59 -10.74
N MET A 80 3.57 12.33 -11.09
CA MET A 80 2.84 11.62 -12.13
C MET A 80 1.39 11.36 -11.74
N ASP A 81 1.11 11.06 -10.47
CA ASP A 81 -0.26 10.87 -9.98
C ASP A 81 -1.08 12.15 -10.09
N VAL A 82 -0.50 13.29 -9.72
CA VAL A 82 -1.16 14.58 -9.83
C VAL A 82 -1.49 14.88 -11.29
N GLU A 83 -0.54 14.64 -12.20
CA GLU A 83 -0.75 14.84 -13.62
C GLU A 83 -1.79 13.88 -14.19
N LEU A 84 -1.80 12.62 -13.75
CA LEU A 84 -2.82 11.66 -14.16
C LEU A 84 -4.22 12.15 -13.77
N ALA A 85 -4.38 12.62 -12.54
CA ALA A 85 -5.67 13.15 -12.07
C ALA A 85 -6.13 14.32 -12.93
N ARG A 86 -5.20 15.21 -13.30
CA ARG A 86 -5.50 16.34 -14.16
C ARG A 86 -5.98 15.89 -15.55
N ARG A 87 -5.29 14.91 -16.13
CA ARG A 87 -5.62 14.37 -17.45
C ARG A 87 -6.96 13.65 -17.46
N ILE A 88 -7.27 12.91 -16.40
CA ILE A 88 -8.57 12.25 -16.26
C ILE A 88 -9.69 13.30 -16.26
N ARG A 89 -9.55 14.35 -15.47
CA ARG A 89 -10.56 15.40 -15.41
C ARG A 89 -10.72 16.14 -16.74
N ALA A 90 -9.64 16.27 -17.49
CA ALA A 90 -9.66 16.92 -18.80
C ALA A 90 -10.19 16.01 -19.92
N GLY A 91 -10.47 14.74 -19.64
CA GLY A 91 -10.94 13.79 -20.65
C GLY A 91 -9.86 13.26 -21.58
N ALA A 92 -8.59 13.51 -21.27
CA ALA A 92 -7.48 13.13 -22.13
C ALA A 92 -7.27 11.62 -22.25
N LEU A 93 -7.84 10.84 -21.32
CA LEU A 93 -7.72 9.39 -21.30
C LEU A 93 -9.03 8.67 -21.59
N ASP A 94 -10.05 9.39 -22.07
CA ASP A 94 -11.36 8.80 -22.32
C ASP A 94 -11.32 7.68 -23.37
N ASP A 95 -10.47 7.79 -24.36
CA ASP A 95 -10.28 6.77 -25.39
C ASP A 95 -9.33 5.65 -24.98
N ARG A 96 -8.71 5.76 -23.80
CA ARG A 96 -7.85 4.73 -23.22
C ARG A 96 -8.40 4.20 -21.90
N ARG A 97 -9.71 4.23 -21.75
CA ARG A 97 -10.39 3.83 -20.52
C ARG A 97 -10.04 2.42 -20.05
N PRO A 98 -10.00 1.39 -20.91
CA PRO A 98 -9.64 0.05 -20.43
C PRO A 98 -8.26 -0.01 -19.79
N GLU A 99 -7.28 0.67 -20.34
CA GLU A 99 -5.93 0.72 -19.80
C GLU A 99 -5.90 1.45 -18.47
N LEU A 100 -6.61 2.57 -18.37
CA LEU A 100 -6.72 3.34 -17.15
C LEU A 100 -7.35 2.51 -16.02
N VAL A 101 -8.45 1.83 -16.31
CA VAL A 101 -9.15 1.00 -15.32
C VAL A 101 -8.26 -0.15 -14.87
N ALA A 102 -7.54 -0.79 -15.79
CA ALA A 102 -6.62 -1.87 -15.45
C ALA A 102 -5.52 -1.39 -14.49
N TYR A 103 -4.96 -0.21 -14.76
CA TYR A 103 -3.95 0.39 -13.89
C TYR A 103 -4.52 0.67 -12.49
N LEU A 104 -5.68 1.32 -12.43
CA LEU A 104 -6.31 1.67 -11.15
C LEU A 104 -6.64 0.43 -10.33
N ARG A 105 -7.15 -0.62 -10.97
CA ARG A 105 -7.45 -1.89 -10.27
C ARG A 105 -6.20 -2.55 -9.73
N ALA A 106 -5.13 -2.60 -10.53
CA ALA A 106 -3.89 -3.23 -10.09
C ALA A 106 -3.28 -2.52 -8.88
N THR A 107 -3.23 -1.19 -8.92
CA THR A 107 -2.67 -0.40 -7.80
C THR A 107 -3.56 -0.45 -6.57
N LEU A 108 -4.88 -0.39 -6.76
CA LEU A 108 -5.82 -0.47 -5.64
C LEU A 108 -5.73 -1.82 -4.95
N ARG A 109 -5.61 -2.90 -5.72
CA ARG A 109 -5.47 -4.25 -5.15
C ARG A 109 -4.23 -4.36 -4.26
N LEU A 110 -3.10 -3.83 -4.74
CA LEU A 110 -1.86 -3.83 -3.96
C LEU A 110 -1.99 -2.98 -2.70
N GLN A 111 -2.64 -1.81 -2.80
CA GLN A 111 -2.89 -0.98 -1.63
C GLN A 111 -3.77 -1.67 -0.60
N LEU A 112 -4.81 -2.36 -1.05
CA LEU A 112 -5.71 -3.10 -0.15
C LEU A 112 -4.99 -4.26 0.52
N ASP A 113 -4.07 -4.92 -0.18
CA ASP A 113 -3.28 -5.99 0.42
C ASP A 113 -2.41 -5.47 1.57
N ILE A 114 -2.03 -4.20 1.54
CA ILE A 114 -1.27 -3.58 2.62
C ILE A 114 -2.19 -3.20 3.80
N VAL A 115 -3.26 -2.46 3.53
CA VAL A 115 -4.07 -1.88 4.61
C VAL A 115 -5.17 -2.81 5.12
N HIS A 116 -5.67 -3.69 4.27
CA HIS A 116 -6.77 -4.59 4.64
C HIS A 116 -6.67 -5.90 3.85
N PRO A 117 -5.69 -6.76 4.17
CA PRO A 117 -5.53 -8.03 3.47
C PRO A 117 -6.82 -8.86 3.61
N GLY A 118 -7.21 -9.49 2.52
CA GLY A 118 -8.43 -10.27 2.48
C GLY A 118 -9.70 -9.48 2.17
N TYR A 119 -9.62 -8.17 2.05
CA TYR A 119 -10.79 -7.34 1.71
C TYR A 119 -11.46 -7.82 0.43
N ILE A 120 -10.68 -8.00 -0.62
CA ILE A 120 -11.21 -8.42 -1.92
C ILE A 120 -11.80 -9.83 -1.82
N THR A 121 -11.16 -10.72 -1.08
CA THR A 121 -11.64 -12.08 -0.88
C THR A 121 -12.95 -12.09 -0.10
N ALA A 122 -13.05 -11.26 0.93
CA ALA A 122 -14.26 -11.17 1.76
C ALA A 122 -15.44 -10.55 1.01
N GLU A 123 -15.14 -9.62 0.12
CA GLU A 123 -16.14 -8.90 -0.67
C GLU A 123 -16.47 -9.59 -1.99
N ALA A 124 -15.69 -10.58 -2.38
CA ALA A 124 -15.93 -11.27 -3.62
C ALA A 124 -17.35 -11.87 -3.58
N PRO A 125 -18.25 -11.42 -4.45
CA PRO A 125 -19.56 -12.06 -4.52
C PRO A 125 -19.31 -13.54 -4.77
N GLY A 126 -20.02 -14.39 -4.06
CA GLY A 126 -19.88 -15.82 -4.20
C GLY A 126 -20.13 -16.23 -5.64
N ALA A 127 -19.15 -15.91 -6.44
CA ALA A 127 -19.22 -16.25 -7.86
C ALA A 127 -18.89 -17.70 -8.03
#